data_c82f71f2e8f3564a21e9943e998cadb0
#
_entry.id   c82f71f2e8f3564a21e9943e998cadb0
#
_cell.length_a   1.000
_cell.length_b   1.000
_cell.length_c   1.000
_cell.angle_alpha   90.00
_cell.angle_beta   90.00
_cell.angle_gamma   90.00
#
_symmetry.space_group_name_H-M   'P 1'
#
loop_
_entity.id
_entity.type
_entity.pdbx_description
1 polymer ?
#
loop_
_entity_poly.entity_id
_entity_poly.type
_entity_poly.pdbx_seq_one_letter_code
_entity_poly.pdbx_strand_id
1 'polypeptide(L)'
;FGSGDQQLPLICLNTDIPALDDFDGDGDLDMVTWTETSSTLYAYTGRGAEEGTVGCGDTLVWDVTNRCYGMLDEASEDNTLFIGDEHTCGFNVDGPRWEGGELTGITRHAGGTTALLELDGDGHLDLLLGDVSYNSLTACYMAEAVDGQDSTTATNDTWPADLGGVALDLQRFPAAYPLDVDQDGLRDLLLAPNVTFEINGRQGVWFYRNEIGRAHV
;
A
#
# COMPACT_ATOMS: atom_id res chain seq x y z
N PHE A 1 3.59 21.70 -31.22
CA PHE A 1 3.72 20.24 -31.19
C PHE A 1 2.86 19.81 -30.01
N GLY A 2 1.65 19.31 -30.27
CA GLY A 2 0.77 18.76 -29.26
C GLY A 2 1.40 17.47 -28.72
N SER A 3 1.74 17.43 -27.43
CA SER A 3 1.98 16.22 -26.70
C SER A 3 0.62 15.51 -26.61
N GLY A 4 0.40 14.51 -27.46
CA GLY A 4 -0.73 13.62 -27.21
C GLY A 4 -0.49 12.93 -25.88
N ASP A 5 -1.46 13.06 -24.98
CA ASP A 5 -1.51 12.31 -23.72
C ASP A 5 -1.44 10.82 -24.06
N GLN A 6 -0.25 10.25 -23.96
CA GLN A 6 -0.12 8.80 -24.02
C GLN A 6 -0.58 8.28 -22.66
N GLN A 7 -1.84 7.87 -22.61
CA GLN A 7 -2.33 7.10 -21.46
C GLN A 7 -1.52 5.81 -21.41
N LEU A 8 -0.65 5.71 -20.43
CA LEU A 8 0.05 4.46 -20.15
C LEU A 8 -0.95 3.53 -19.44
N PRO A 9 -0.99 2.24 -19.81
CA PRO A 9 -1.81 1.32 -19.06
C PRO A 9 -1.31 1.23 -17.62
N LEU A 10 -2.24 1.30 -16.68
CA LEU A 10 -1.97 0.94 -15.30
C LEU A 10 -1.62 -0.54 -15.26
N ILE A 11 -0.47 -0.86 -14.70
CA ILE A 11 -0.03 -2.25 -14.53
C ILE A 11 -0.05 -2.56 -13.05
N CYS A 12 -0.97 -3.46 -12.66
CA CYS A 12 -0.97 -4.12 -11.38
C CYS A 12 -0.75 -5.60 -11.63
N LEU A 13 0.24 -6.21 -10.98
CA LEU A 13 0.47 -7.63 -11.13
C LEU A 13 -0.71 -8.43 -10.55
N ASN A 14 -0.96 -9.60 -11.09
CA ASN A 14 -2.03 -10.47 -10.61
C ASN A 14 -1.80 -11.03 -9.19
N THR A 15 -0.61 -10.82 -8.66
CA THR A 15 -0.21 -11.14 -7.29
C THR A 15 -0.32 -9.94 -6.35
N ASP A 16 -0.58 -8.74 -6.88
CA ASP A 16 -0.67 -7.54 -6.06
C ASP A 16 -2.12 -7.17 -5.78
N ILE A 17 -2.38 -6.72 -4.56
CA ILE A 17 -3.64 -6.10 -4.17
C ILE A 17 -3.35 -4.64 -3.85
N PRO A 18 -3.80 -3.70 -4.68
CA PRO A 18 -3.60 -2.27 -4.44
C PRO A 18 -4.46 -1.78 -3.28
N ALA A 19 -3.98 -0.75 -2.59
CA ALA A 19 -4.84 0.08 -1.76
C ALA A 19 -5.66 1.00 -2.65
N LEU A 20 -6.95 1.10 -2.37
CA LEU A 20 -7.89 2.02 -3.03
C LEU A 20 -8.56 2.86 -1.95
N ASP A 21 -8.35 4.17 -1.99
CA ASP A 21 -8.87 5.12 -1.02
C ASP A 21 -8.91 6.53 -1.63
N ASP A 22 -9.60 7.44 -1.01
CA ASP A 22 -9.51 8.89 -1.25
C ASP A 22 -8.45 9.42 -0.27
N PHE A 23 -7.17 9.30 -0.63
CA PHE A 23 -6.09 9.63 0.31
C PHE A 23 -5.70 11.11 0.27
N ASP A 24 -6.07 11.86 -0.77
CA ASP A 24 -5.84 13.30 -0.84
C ASP A 24 -7.07 14.14 -0.44
N GLY A 25 -8.23 13.49 -0.24
CA GLY A 25 -9.43 14.09 0.33
C GLY A 25 -10.27 14.89 -0.68
N ASP A 26 -10.09 14.69 -1.98
CA ASP A 26 -10.80 15.41 -3.03
C ASP A 26 -12.15 14.77 -3.40
N GLY A 27 -12.42 13.56 -2.95
CA GLY A 27 -13.69 12.84 -3.06
C GLY A 27 -13.74 11.85 -4.21
N ASP A 28 -12.65 11.59 -4.90
CA ASP A 28 -12.56 10.49 -5.85
C ASP A 28 -11.65 9.35 -5.35
N LEU A 29 -11.48 8.34 -6.17
CA LEU A 29 -10.79 7.12 -5.77
C LEU A 29 -9.35 7.16 -6.27
N ASP A 30 -8.41 7.11 -5.33
CA ASP A 30 -6.99 7.00 -5.56
C ASP A 30 -6.48 5.58 -5.40
N MET A 31 -5.23 5.36 -5.75
CA MET A 31 -4.64 4.04 -5.67
C MET A 31 -3.16 4.09 -5.29
N VAL A 32 -2.76 3.19 -4.38
CA VAL A 32 -1.36 2.89 -4.09
C VAL A 32 -1.09 1.43 -4.43
N THR A 33 -0.06 1.18 -5.23
CA THR A 33 0.30 -0.18 -5.65
C THR A 33 1.79 -0.33 -5.90
N TRP A 34 2.26 -1.56 -5.81
CA TRP A 34 3.61 -1.92 -6.21
C TRP A 34 3.80 -1.75 -7.73
N THR A 35 5.01 -1.49 -8.13
CA THR A 35 5.36 -1.40 -9.55
C THR A 35 5.90 -2.71 -10.08
N GLU A 36 5.66 -3.02 -11.35
CA GLU A 36 6.15 -4.25 -11.97
C GLU A 36 7.68 -4.36 -12.00
N THR A 37 8.37 -3.24 -11.99
CA THR A 37 9.81 -3.16 -12.27
C THR A 37 10.66 -2.69 -11.10
N SER A 38 10.06 -2.35 -9.98
CA SER A 38 10.79 -1.84 -8.82
C SER A 38 10.25 -2.37 -7.52
N SER A 39 10.99 -2.16 -6.46
CA SER A 39 10.61 -2.46 -5.07
C SER A 39 9.91 -1.31 -4.37
N THR A 40 9.35 -0.36 -5.15
CA THR A 40 8.73 0.86 -4.64
C THR A 40 7.24 0.89 -4.89
N LEU A 41 6.52 1.63 -4.05
CA LEU A 41 5.11 1.91 -4.21
C LEU A 41 4.91 3.17 -5.05
N TYR A 42 3.96 3.12 -5.97
CA TYR A 42 3.49 4.28 -6.71
C TYR A 42 2.11 4.68 -6.20
N ALA A 43 1.90 5.99 -6.07
CA ALA A 43 0.59 6.56 -5.86
C ALA A 43 0.06 7.16 -7.14
N TYR A 44 -1.22 6.92 -7.36
CA TYR A 44 -1.99 7.40 -8.48
C TYR A 44 -3.19 8.13 -7.92
N THR A 45 -3.35 9.41 -8.24
CA THR A 45 -4.54 10.16 -7.86
C THR A 45 -5.57 10.13 -8.97
N GLY A 46 -6.82 10.01 -8.60
CA GLY A 46 -7.97 10.10 -9.48
C GLY A 46 -8.08 11.47 -10.14
N ARG A 47 -8.86 11.57 -11.20
CA ARG A 47 -9.18 12.83 -11.88
C ARG A 47 -10.68 13.04 -12.02
N GLY A 48 -11.45 12.24 -11.33
CA GLY A 48 -12.90 12.27 -11.43
C GLY A 48 -13.51 13.53 -10.85
N ALA A 49 -12.98 14.00 -9.71
CA ALA A 49 -13.45 15.19 -9.04
C ALA A 49 -13.19 16.46 -9.85
N GLU A 50 -11.97 16.62 -10.38
CA GLU A 50 -11.59 17.79 -11.20
C GLU A 50 -12.31 17.82 -12.55
N GLU A 51 -12.53 16.65 -13.15
CA GLU A 51 -13.20 16.52 -14.46
C GLU A 51 -14.73 16.50 -14.34
N GLY A 52 -15.29 16.39 -13.13
CA GLY A 52 -16.71 16.25 -12.89
C GLY A 52 -17.32 14.94 -13.43
N THR A 53 -16.51 13.89 -13.52
CA THR A 53 -16.85 12.60 -14.11
C THR A 53 -17.01 11.49 -13.09
N VAL A 54 -17.44 11.83 -11.87
CA VAL A 54 -17.63 10.86 -10.78
C VAL A 54 -19.00 10.20 -10.92
N GLY A 55 -19.14 9.26 -11.83
CA GLY A 55 -20.42 8.58 -12.06
C GLY A 55 -20.28 7.10 -12.43
N CYS A 56 -21.28 6.28 -12.07
CA CYS A 56 -21.31 4.90 -12.50
C CYS A 56 -21.34 4.80 -14.03
N GLY A 57 -20.32 4.21 -14.61
CA GLY A 57 -20.19 4.01 -16.06
C GLY A 57 -19.17 4.94 -16.73
N ASP A 58 -18.59 5.88 -15.98
CA ASP A 58 -17.49 6.70 -16.46
C ASP A 58 -16.16 5.94 -16.44
N THR A 59 -15.22 6.37 -17.24
CA THR A 59 -13.86 5.80 -17.24
C THR A 59 -13.08 6.41 -16.09
N LEU A 60 -12.53 5.56 -15.23
CA LEU A 60 -11.60 6.01 -14.21
C LEU A 60 -10.29 6.39 -14.87
N VAL A 61 -9.80 7.58 -14.57
CA VAL A 61 -8.53 8.12 -15.05
C VAL A 61 -7.68 8.49 -13.84
N TRP A 62 -6.45 7.99 -13.83
CA TRP A 62 -5.49 8.30 -12.78
C TRP A 62 -4.22 8.89 -13.35
N ASP A 63 -3.63 9.81 -12.62
CA ASP A 63 -2.30 10.34 -12.86
C ASP A 63 -1.32 9.76 -11.83
N VAL A 64 -0.09 9.45 -12.25
CA VAL A 64 0.99 9.10 -11.32
C VAL A 64 1.45 10.35 -10.61
N THR A 65 1.15 10.49 -9.34
CA THR A 65 1.49 11.67 -8.54
C THR A 65 2.72 11.45 -7.66
N ASN A 66 2.94 10.20 -7.21
CA ASN A 66 4.14 9.86 -6.44
C ASN A 66 4.71 8.52 -6.92
N ARG A 67 6.00 8.48 -7.22
CA ARG A 67 6.71 7.27 -7.66
C ARG A 67 7.52 6.60 -6.56
N CYS A 68 7.37 7.09 -5.35
CA CYS A 68 8.01 6.58 -4.15
C CYS A 68 7.13 6.86 -2.94
N TYR A 69 5.89 6.36 -2.99
CA TYR A 69 4.93 6.56 -1.92
C TYR A 69 5.45 5.92 -0.63
N GLY A 70 5.37 6.67 0.48
CA GLY A 70 5.90 6.24 1.77
C GLY A 70 7.42 6.34 1.90
N MET A 71 8.16 6.80 0.88
CA MET A 71 9.63 6.93 0.90
C MET A 71 10.30 5.65 1.41
N LEU A 72 9.93 4.51 0.82
CA LEU A 72 10.41 3.19 1.19
C LEU A 72 10.74 2.33 -0.05
N ASP A 73 11.65 1.38 0.15
CA ASP A 73 11.94 0.28 -0.77
C ASP A 73 11.82 -1.05 -0.03
N GLU A 74 11.36 -2.08 -0.71
CA GLU A 74 11.34 -3.44 -0.21
C GLU A 74 12.53 -4.25 -0.75
N ALA A 75 13.13 -5.08 0.08
CA ALA A 75 14.16 -6.01 -0.34
C ALA A 75 13.58 -7.09 -1.27
N SER A 76 14.39 -7.57 -2.24
CA SER A 76 13.93 -8.56 -3.22
C SER A 76 13.87 -10.00 -2.69
N GLU A 77 14.52 -10.28 -1.57
CA GLU A 77 14.69 -11.66 -1.05
C GLU A 77 13.91 -11.91 0.24
N ASP A 78 13.51 -10.84 0.91
CA ASP A 78 12.73 -10.88 2.14
C ASP A 78 11.85 -9.62 2.23
N ASN A 79 11.03 -9.50 3.29
CA ASN A 79 10.16 -8.35 3.51
C ASN A 79 10.83 -7.22 4.30
N THR A 80 12.16 -7.11 4.25
CA THR A 80 12.89 -5.99 4.83
C THR A 80 12.55 -4.71 4.08
N LEU A 81 12.18 -3.68 4.82
CA LEU A 81 11.91 -2.36 4.27
C LEU A 81 13.07 -1.41 4.57
N PHE A 82 13.52 -0.71 3.56
CA PHE A 82 14.50 0.37 3.67
C PHE A 82 13.75 1.69 3.71
N ILE A 83 13.95 2.46 4.77
CA ILE A 83 13.29 3.75 5.02
C ILE A 83 14.32 4.84 5.35
N GLY A 84 13.93 6.10 5.35
CA GLY A 84 14.81 7.21 5.67
C GLY A 84 15.99 7.30 4.71
N ASP A 85 17.21 7.40 5.22
CA ASP A 85 18.42 7.51 4.40
C ASP A 85 18.80 6.18 3.69
N GLU A 86 18.13 5.08 4.00
CA GLU A 86 18.41 3.76 3.44
C GLU A 86 17.59 3.47 2.17
N HIS A 87 16.48 4.20 1.94
CA HIS A 87 15.69 4.00 0.73
C HIS A 87 16.40 4.56 -0.51
N THR A 88 16.17 3.94 -1.65
CA THR A 88 16.73 4.36 -2.94
C THR A 88 15.71 5.02 -3.87
N CYS A 89 14.49 5.19 -3.42
CA CYS A 89 13.40 5.81 -4.14
C CYS A 89 13.79 7.15 -4.76
N GLY A 90 13.57 7.28 -6.05
CA GLY A 90 13.80 8.53 -6.76
C GLY A 90 15.24 8.81 -7.17
N PHE A 91 16.23 8.05 -6.69
CA PHE A 91 17.62 8.20 -7.10
C PHE A 91 18.07 7.19 -8.16
N ASN A 92 17.36 6.09 -8.35
CA ASN A 92 17.53 5.22 -9.51
C ASN A 92 16.75 5.76 -10.71
N VAL A 93 17.03 7.01 -11.06
CA VAL A 93 16.51 7.68 -12.27
C VAL A 93 17.05 7.03 -13.54
N ASP A 94 18.06 6.24 -13.42
CA ASP A 94 18.54 5.35 -14.46
C ASP A 94 17.76 4.05 -14.30
N GLY A 95 16.65 3.90 -14.95
CA GLY A 95 15.94 2.62 -15.05
C GLY A 95 16.87 1.42 -15.26
N PRO A 96 16.40 0.21 -15.40
CA PRO A 96 17.20 -0.99 -15.46
C PRO A 96 18.41 -0.78 -16.40
N ARG A 97 19.62 -0.81 -15.83
CA ARG A 97 20.84 -0.64 -16.60
C ARG A 97 21.14 -1.90 -17.37
N TRP A 98 21.27 -1.75 -18.66
CA TRP A 98 21.85 -2.78 -19.50
C TRP A 98 23.37 -2.74 -19.35
N GLU A 99 23.93 -3.57 -18.49
CA GLU A 99 25.37 -3.76 -18.41
C GLU A 99 25.73 -5.14 -18.94
N GLY A 100 26.53 -5.14 -20.03
CA GLY A 100 27.04 -6.39 -20.60
C GLY A 100 25.99 -7.32 -21.24
N GLY A 101 24.78 -6.82 -21.57
CA GLY A 101 23.68 -7.62 -22.14
C GLY A 101 22.79 -8.29 -21.11
N GLU A 102 22.97 -8.01 -19.83
CA GLU A 102 22.10 -8.40 -18.74
C GLU A 102 21.43 -7.18 -18.10
N LEU A 103 20.14 -7.33 -17.74
CA LEU A 103 19.42 -6.35 -16.95
C LEU A 103 19.91 -6.46 -15.50
N THR A 104 20.71 -5.52 -15.06
CA THR A 104 21.19 -5.46 -13.68
C THR A 104 20.41 -4.40 -12.90
N GLY A 105 20.12 -4.66 -11.65
CA GLY A 105 19.49 -3.70 -10.74
C GLY A 105 17.96 -3.72 -10.73
N ILE A 106 17.31 -4.76 -11.28
CA ILE A 106 15.89 -4.97 -11.06
C ILE A 106 15.72 -5.81 -9.80
N THR A 107 15.44 -5.14 -8.72
CA THR A 107 14.76 -5.78 -7.59
C THR A 107 13.29 -5.91 -7.97
N ARG A 108 12.81 -7.11 -8.16
CA ARG A 108 11.40 -7.37 -8.42
C ARG A 108 10.72 -7.66 -7.10
N HIS A 109 9.68 -6.93 -6.82
CA HIS A 109 8.73 -7.30 -5.81
C HIS A 109 8.10 -8.67 -6.17
N ALA A 110 8.00 -9.56 -5.18
CA ALA A 110 7.50 -10.93 -5.41
C ALA A 110 5.97 -11.04 -5.47
N GLY A 111 5.29 -10.00 -5.04
CA GLY A 111 3.83 -9.88 -4.92
C GLY A 111 3.44 -9.44 -3.51
N GLY A 112 2.59 -8.43 -3.43
CA GLY A 112 2.23 -7.83 -2.16
C GLY A 112 0.84 -7.25 -2.12
N THR A 113 0.37 -7.05 -0.91
CA THR A 113 -0.89 -6.37 -0.64
C THR A 113 -0.61 -5.06 0.05
N THR A 114 -1.36 -4.04 -0.30
CA THR A 114 -1.28 -2.73 0.32
C THR A 114 -2.65 -2.34 0.87
N ALA A 115 -2.67 -1.70 2.03
CA ALA A 115 -3.86 -1.06 2.57
C ALA A 115 -3.46 0.25 3.27
N LEU A 116 -4.36 1.22 3.25
CA LEU A 116 -4.20 2.51 3.89
C LEU A 116 -5.19 2.61 5.05
N LEU A 117 -4.67 2.90 6.24
CA LEU A 117 -5.48 3.07 7.45
C LEU A 117 -4.70 3.90 8.45
N GLU A 118 -5.35 4.80 9.14
CA GLU A 118 -4.78 5.49 10.27
C GLU A 118 -4.62 4.50 11.44
N LEU A 119 -3.38 4.26 11.90
CA LEU A 119 -3.05 3.21 12.86
C LEU A 119 -2.65 3.73 14.24
N ASP A 120 -2.08 4.92 14.36
CA ASP A 120 -1.49 5.41 15.60
C ASP A 120 -2.15 6.69 16.18
N GLY A 121 -3.06 7.31 15.46
CA GLY A 121 -3.84 8.46 15.92
C GLY A 121 -3.20 9.82 15.63
N ASP A 122 -2.23 9.87 14.71
CA ASP A 122 -1.54 11.10 14.34
C ASP A 122 -2.25 11.90 13.24
N GLY A 123 -3.22 11.27 12.54
CA GLY A 123 -4.05 11.87 11.50
C GLY A 123 -3.51 11.66 10.09
N HIS A 124 -2.41 10.94 9.93
CA HIS A 124 -1.89 10.50 8.64
C HIS A 124 -2.33 9.07 8.32
N LEU A 125 -2.49 8.75 7.05
CA LEU A 125 -2.76 7.38 6.65
C LEU A 125 -1.45 6.58 6.65
N ASP A 126 -1.45 5.49 7.41
CA ASP A 126 -0.36 4.53 7.47
C ASP A 126 -0.53 3.44 6.43
N LEU A 127 0.56 2.71 6.13
CA LEU A 127 0.55 1.57 5.24
C LEU A 127 0.55 0.26 6.03
N LEU A 128 -0.27 -0.67 5.58
CA LEU A 128 -0.16 -2.10 5.93
C LEU A 128 0.27 -2.86 4.69
N LEU A 129 1.41 -3.52 4.77
CA LEU A 129 2.01 -4.28 3.69
C LEU A 129 1.99 -5.78 4.00
N GLY A 130 1.48 -6.58 3.06
CA GLY A 130 1.54 -8.03 3.13
C GLY A 130 2.35 -8.57 1.96
N ASP A 131 3.18 -9.57 2.21
CA ASP A 131 4.02 -10.22 1.23
C ASP A 131 3.56 -11.67 0.95
N VAL A 132 3.75 -12.12 -0.28
CA VAL A 132 3.34 -13.45 -0.76
C VAL A 132 4.01 -14.59 0.01
N SER A 133 5.16 -14.34 0.62
CA SER A 133 5.98 -15.33 1.31
C SER A 133 5.72 -15.41 2.81
N TYR A 134 5.06 -14.38 3.39
CA TYR A 134 4.91 -14.23 4.82
C TYR A 134 3.46 -14.41 5.29
N ASN A 135 3.29 -14.63 6.59
CA ASN A 135 1.99 -14.81 7.25
C ASN A 135 1.62 -13.62 8.17
N SER A 136 2.45 -12.59 8.20
CA SER A 136 2.27 -11.35 8.96
C SER A 136 2.11 -10.16 8.03
N LEU A 137 1.62 -9.05 8.57
CA LEU A 137 1.63 -7.74 7.94
C LEU A 137 2.75 -6.92 8.55
N THR A 138 3.37 -6.07 7.72
CA THR A 138 4.25 -5.02 8.18
C THR A 138 3.49 -3.70 8.19
N ALA A 139 3.38 -3.07 9.36
CA ALA A 139 2.89 -1.71 9.48
C ALA A 139 4.02 -0.72 9.20
N CYS A 140 3.73 0.29 8.39
CA CYS A 140 4.61 1.41 8.11
C CYS A 140 3.92 2.67 8.63
N TYR A 141 4.40 3.20 9.74
CA TYR A 141 3.87 4.42 10.33
C TYR A 141 4.38 5.63 9.56
N MET A 142 3.45 6.41 9.05
CA MET A 142 3.73 7.53 8.16
C MET A 142 3.55 8.85 8.89
N ALA A 143 4.29 9.86 8.49
CA ALA A 143 4.12 11.23 8.95
C ALA A 143 4.51 12.20 7.85
N GLU A 144 4.02 13.44 7.94
CA GLU A 144 4.35 14.48 6.98
C GLU A 144 5.86 14.76 6.97
N ALA A 145 6.48 14.61 5.81
CA ALA A 145 7.88 14.98 5.61
C ALA A 145 8.04 16.48 5.38
N VAL A 146 9.27 16.97 5.49
CA VAL A 146 9.62 18.40 5.37
C VAL A 146 9.23 19.00 4.02
N ASP A 147 9.04 18.19 2.99
CA ASP A 147 8.66 18.59 1.64
C ASP A 147 7.16 18.44 1.35
N GLY A 148 6.35 18.11 2.38
CA GLY A 148 4.90 17.97 2.26
C GLY A 148 4.44 16.65 1.66
N GLN A 149 5.32 15.64 1.60
CA GLN A 149 4.96 14.28 1.25
C GLN A 149 4.99 13.40 2.49
N ASP A 150 4.04 12.49 2.61
CA ASP A 150 4.07 11.53 3.69
C ASP A 150 5.21 10.52 3.49
N SER A 151 5.91 10.23 4.57
CA SER A 151 7.05 9.31 4.57
C SER A 151 6.97 8.36 5.75
N THR A 152 7.43 7.12 5.54
CA THR A 152 7.54 6.12 6.59
C THR A 152 8.63 6.52 7.59
N THR A 153 8.24 6.68 8.84
CA THR A 153 9.13 7.05 9.95
C THR A 153 9.52 5.86 10.80
N ALA A 154 8.68 4.83 10.84
CA ALA A 154 8.91 3.58 11.56
C ALA A 154 8.21 2.41 10.89
N THR A 155 8.73 1.21 11.07
CA THR A 155 8.11 -0.03 10.59
C THR A 155 7.96 -1.04 11.71
N ASN A 156 6.95 -1.92 11.60
CA ASN A 156 6.70 -2.99 12.54
C ASN A 156 6.18 -4.23 11.82
N ASP A 157 6.95 -5.30 11.85
CA ASP A 157 6.67 -6.60 11.21
C ASP A 157 5.86 -7.57 12.09
N THR A 158 5.55 -7.15 13.33
CA THR A 158 4.77 -7.95 14.30
C THR A 158 3.39 -7.34 14.58
N TRP A 159 2.98 -6.36 13.78
CA TRP A 159 1.70 -5.69 13.94
C TRP A 159 0.54 -6.71 13.98
N PRO A 160 -0.49 -6.55 14.86
CA PRO A 160 -0.69 -5.48 15.85
C PRO A 160 -0.22 -5.86 17.27
N ALA A 161 0.67 -6.83 17.42
CA ALA A 161 1.08 -7.32 18.73
C ALA A 161 1.80 -6.26 19.57
N ASP A 162 2.52 -5.34 18.93
CA ASP A 162 3.21 -4.23 19.59
C ASP A 162 2.24 -3.19 20.16
N LEU A 163 1.05 -3.06 19.59
CA LEU A 163 -0.04 -2.20 20.10
C LEU A 163 -0.91 -2.92 21.16
N GLY A 164 -0.49 -4.10 21.63
CA GLY A 164 -1.23 -4.89 22.58
C GLY A 164 -2.35 -5.74 21.97
N GLY A 165 -2.46 -5.77 20.66
CA GLY A 165 -3.37 -6.62 19.92
C GLY A 165 -2.95 -8.09 19.89
N VAL A 166 -3.81 -8.94 19.35
CA VAL A 166 -3.47 -10.34 19.09
C VAL A 166 -2.62 -10.40 17.81
N ALA A 167 -1.45 -11.02 17.90
CA ALA A 167 -0.58 -11.20 16.74
C ALA A 167 -1.32 -11.89 15.61
N LEU A 168 -1.17 -11.38 14.41
CA LEU A 168 -1.73 -11.98 13.21
C LEU A 168 -1.07 -13.34 12.96
N ASP A 169 -1.87 -14.36 12.75
CA ASP A 169 -1.44 -15.71 12.38
C ASP A 169 -2.33 -16.21 11.23
N LEU A 170 -2.23 -15.53 10.09
CA LEU A 170 -2.83 -15.98 8.86
C LEU A 170 -1.91 -17.02 8.19
N GLN A 171 -2.49 -17.85 7.38
CA GLN A 171 -1.76 -18.98 6.82
C GLN A 171 -0.61 -18.55 5.89
N ARG A 172 -0.84 -17.56 5.03
CA ARG A 172 0.15 -16.93 4.15
C ARG A 172 -0.49 -15.78 3.38
N PHE A 173 0.33 -14.82 2.95
CA PHE A 173 -0.06 -13.75 2.07
C PHE A 173 -1.30 -12.99 2.56
N PRO A 174 -1.21 -12.31 3.70
CA PRO A 174 -2.33 -11.57 4.27
C PRO A 174 -2.69 -10.38 3.39
N ALA A 175 -3.98 -10.20 3.14
CA ALA A 175 -4.55 -9.01 2.53
C ALA A 175 -5.42 -8.28 3.54
N ALA A 176 -5.27 -6.97 3.62
CA ALA A 176 -5.97 -6.09 4.53
C ALA A 176 -7.02 -5.28 3.77
N TYR A 177 -8.23 -5.19 4.36
CA TYR A 177 -9.37 -4.47 3.78
C TYR A 177 -9.94 -3.52 4.83
N PRO A 178 -9.63 -2.21 4.75
CA PRO A 178 -10.22 -1.20 5.63
C PRO A 178 -11.71 -1.00 5.32
N LEU A 179 -12.58 -1.27 6.27
CA LEU A 179 -14.04 -1.18 6.14
C LEU A 179 -14.65 -0.77 7.47
N ASP A 180 -15.64 0.11 7.48
CA ASP A 180 -16.46 0.39 8.66
C ASP A 180 -17.49 -0.74 8.83
N VAL A 181 -17.09 -1.80 9.55
CA VAL A 181 -17.89 -3.04 9.67
C VAL A 181 -19.04 -2.86 10.65
N ASP A 182 -18.84 -2.14 11.75
CA ASP A 182 -19.85 -1.96 12.78
C ASP A 182 -20.62 -0.63 12.66
N GLN A 183 -20.36 0.15 11.62
CA GLN A 183 -21.02 1.40 11.25
C GLN A 183 -20.90 2.49 12.34
N ASP A 184 -19.75 2.56 12.98
CA ASP A 184 -19.47 3.56 13.99
C ASP A 184 -18.73 4.80 13.45
N GLY A 185 -18.44 4.82 12.15
CA GLY A 185 -17.78 5.91 11.46
C GLY A 185 -16.24 5.79 11.43
N LEU A 186 -15.67 4.77 12.05
CA LEU A 186 -14.27 4.43 11.97
C LEU A 186 -14.06 3.24 11.03
N ARG A 187 -13.00 3.25 10.26
CA ARG A 187 -12.67 2.08 9.44
C ARG A 187 -12.00 1.03 10.30
N ASP A 188 -12.62 -0.13 10.38
CA ASP A 188 -12.05 -1.35 10.95
C ASP A 188 -11.17 -2.06 9.92
N LEU A 189 -10.59 -3.20 10.31
CA LEU A 189 -9.76 -3.98 9.41
C LEU A 189 -10.25 -5.42 9.33
N LEU A 190 -10.60 -5.85 8.13
CA LEU A 190 -10.77 -7.25 7.79
C LEU A 190 -9.50 -7.78 7.14
N LEU A 191 -9.01 -8.93 7.57
CA LEU A 191 -7.84 -9.59 7.04
C LEU A 191 -8.19 -10.96 6.51
N ALA A 192 -7.70 -11.29 5.33
CA ALA A 192 -7.89 -12.60 4.73
C ALA A 192 -6.60 -13.04 4.01
N PRO A 193 -6.30 -14.35 3.97
CA PRO A 193 -5.18 -14.84 3.17
C PRO A 193 -5.53 -14.74 1.67
N ASN A 194 -4.63 -14.18 0.89
CA ASN A 194 -4.77 -14.09 -0.58
C ASN A 194 -4.19 -15.32 -1.26
N VAL A 195 -4.65 -16.50 -0.89
CA VAL A 195 -4.23 -17.79 -1.46
C VAL A 195 -5.42 -18.61 -1.96
N THR A 196 -5.23 -19.38 -3.03
CA THR A 196 -6.31 -20.13 -3.67
C THR A 196 -6.51 -21.53 -3.12
N PHE A 197 -5.63 -22.02 -2.25
CA PHE A 197 -5.64 -23.39 -1.70
C PHE A 197 -5.10 -23.38 -0.27
N GLU A 198 -5.48 -24.39 0.51
CA GLU A 198 -5.07 -24.58 1.90
C GLU A 198 -5.72 -23.65 2.94
N ILE A 199 -6.87 -23.06 2.64
CA ILE A 199 -7.60 -22.30 3.65
C ILE A 199 -8.20 -23.27 4.67
N ASN A 200 -7.66 -23.22 5.89
CA ASN A 200 -8.34 -23.82 7.02
C ASN A 200 -9.56 -22.96 7.36
N GLY A 201 -10.76 -23.40 7.05
CA GLY A 201 -12.00 -22.62 7.13
C GLY A 201 -12.37 -22.03 8.50
N ARG A 202 -11.52 -22.23 9.54
CA ARG A 202 -11.70 -21.62 10.86
C ARG A 202 -10.83 -20.39 11.10
N GLN A 203 -9.86 -20.11 10.23
CA GLN A 203 -8.93 -18.98 10.33
C GLN A 203 -8.87 -18.18 9.02
N GLY A 204 -9.95 -18.21 8.25
CA GLY A 204 -9.97 -17.60 6.92
C GLY A 204 -10.16 -16.09 6.92
N VAL A 205 -10.71 -15.51 7.97
CA VAL A 205 -10.91 -14.06 8.10
C VAL A 205 -10.69 -13.64 9.54
N TRP A 206 -9.89 -12.60 9.73
CA TRP A 206 -9.67 -11.95 11.00
C TRP A 206 -10.32 -10.56 10.98
N PHE A 207 -10.78 -10.10 12.13
CA PHE A 207 -11.38 -8.79 12.30
C PHE A 207 -10.68 -8.07 13.43
N TYR A 208 -10.17 -6.89 13.13
CA TYR A 208 -9.66 -5.94 14.11
C TYR A 208 -10.53 -4.70 14.11
N ARG A 209 -11.13 -4.41 15.25
CA ARG A 209 -11.93 -3.21 15.44
C ARG A 209 -11.02 -2.02 15.66
N ASN A 210 -11.29 -0.94 14.95
CA ASN A 210 -10.61 0.32 15.17
C ASN A 210 -11.21 1.03 16.39
N GLU A 211 -10.38 1.29 17.38
CA GLU A 211 -10.76 2.02 18.62
C GLU A 211 -10.02 3.37 18.74
N ILE A 212 -9.26 3.78 17.72
CA ILE A 212 -8.54 5.04 17.68
C ILE A 212 -9.55 6.20 17.77
N GLY A 213 -9.25 7.15 18.65
CA GLY A 213 -10.14 8.29 18.89
C GLY A 213 -11.35 8.01 19.79
N ARG A 214 -11.54 6.79 20.27
CA ARG A 214 -12.52 6.49 21.32
C ARG A 214 -11.93 6.75 22.68
N ALA A 215 -12.55 7.66 23.43
CA ALA A 215 -12.26 7.76 24.86
C ALA A 215 -12.64 6.41 25.52
N HIS A 216 -11.68 5.75 26.13
CA HIS A 216 -11.99 4.62 27.04
C HIS A 216 -12.87 5.15 28.16
N VAL A 217 -14.14 4.76 28.18
CA VAL A 217 -15.10 5.09 29.25
C VAL A 217 -15.05 3.98 30.29
#